data_254127a933cfc573a33a8b0c1ca392da
#
_entry.id   254127a933cfc573a33a8b0c1ca392da
#
_cell.length_a   1.000
_cell.length_b   1.000
_cell.length_c   1.000
_cell.angle_alpha   90.00
_cell.angle_beta   90.00
_cell.angle_gamma   90.00
#
_symmetry.space_group_name_H-M   'P 1'
#
loop_
_entity.id
_entity.type
_entity.pdbx_description
1 polymer ?
#
loop_
_entity_poly.entity_id
_entity_poly.type
_entity_poly.pdbx_seq_one_letter_code
_entity_poly.pdbx_strand_id
1 'polypeptide(L)'
;SQTYIRKNSGDYLATPEEISRFMRNASDNIDAELLENYTIDDLDKESILIFKELVNIRRPDENFLEMDPFTFLKKMGVFRIDRTDARKYKLTLAGLIFLGTEEAIASRLPHFHLDFLNKKGNPDRWIDRVSSNDLNYPNLNVLKYYRIVRDKIFATIDDPFELDKDAIRKSKTELQVVLREALVN
;
A
#
# COMPACT_ATOMS: atom_id res chain seq x y z
N SER A 1 7.45 -12.77 34.29
CA SER A 1 6.16 -12.07 34.44
C SER A 1 5.15 -12.74 33.54
N GLN A 2 3.92 -12.92 34.02
CA GLN A 2 2.82 -13.49 33.23
C GLN A 2 1.96 -12.35 32.70
N THR A 3 1.58 -12.41 31.43
CA THR A 3 0.69 -11.42 30.77
C THR A 3 -0.70 -12.03 30.66
N TYR A 4 -1.72 -11.29 31.11
CA TYR A 4 -3.11 -11.69 31.04
C TYR A 4 -3.88 -10.83 30.04
N ILE A 5 -4.85 -11.44 29.36
CA ILE A 5 -5.79 -10.77 28.46
C ILE A 5 -7.20 -10.97 28.95
N ARG A 6 -8.04 -9.95 28.83
CA ARG A 6 -9.46 -10.05 29.14
C ARG A 6 -10.23 -10.54 27.93
N LYS A 7 -10.92 -11.67 28.09
CA LYS A 7 -11.86 -12.20 27.08
C LYS A 7 -13.23 -12.36 27.75
N ASN A 8 -14.23 -11.67 27.23
CA ASN A 8 -15.58 -11.64 27.79
C ASN A 8 -15.55 -11.21 29.27
N SER A 9 -15.92 -12.10 30.20
CA SER A 9 -16.01 -11.83 31.64
C SER A 9 -14.80 -12.32 32.45
N GLY A 10 -13.77 -12.90 31.82
CA GLY A 10 -12.62 -13.51 32.52
C GLY A 10 -11.26 -13.00 32.04
N ASP A 11 -10.27 -13.12 32.94
CA ASP A 11 -8.87 -12.86 32.64
C ASP A 11 -8.17 -14.21 32.35
N TYR A 12 -7.54 -14.32 31.18
CA TYR A 12 -6.86 -15.51 30.70
C TYR A 12 -5.37 -15.24 30.47
N LEU A 13 -4.55 -16.24 30.70
CA LEU A 13 -3.13 -16.15 30.39
C LEU A 13 -2.97 -15.97 28.87
N ALA A 14 -2.23 -14.93 28.47
CA ALA A 14 -1.96 -14.66 27.07
C ALA A 14 -1.04 -15.76 26.47
N THR A 15 -1.37 -16.23 25.27
CA THR A 15 -0.50 -17.13 24.51
C THR A 15 0.75 -16.39 24.01
N PRO A 16 1.84 -17.11 23.67
CA PRO A 16 3.03 -16.49 23.06
C PRO A 16 2.70 -15.68 21.79
N GLU A 17 1.74 -16.16 20.98
CA GLU A 17 1.29 -15.48 19.76
C GLU A 17 0.55 -14.18 20.09
N GLU A 18 -0.30 -14.18 21.11
CA GLU A 18 -1.00 -13.00 21.58
C GLU A 18 -0.04 -11.96 22.15
N ILE A 19 0.95 -12.39 22.94
CA ILE A 19 2.02 -11.51 23.45
C ILE A 19 2.82 -10.91 22.30
N SER A 20 3.22 -11.72 21.32
CA SER A 20 3.93 -11.25 20.13
C SER A 20 3.12 -10.25 19.32
N ARG A 21 1.80 -10.46 19.21
CA ARG A 21 0.89 -9.52 18.56
C ARG A 21 0.79 -8.20 19.33
N PHE A 22 0.69 -8.24 20.67
CA PHE A 22 0.67 -7.03 21.49
C PHE A 22 1.99 -6.26 21.40
N MET A 23 3.13 -6.94 21.40
CA MET A 23 4.44 -6.29 21.25
C MET A 23 4.57 -5.61 19.88
N ARG A 24 4.13 -6.27 18.79
CA ARG A 24 4.08 -5.63 17.46
C ARG A 24 3.17 -4.41 17.42
N ASN A 25 1.96 -4.52 17.99
CA ASN A 25 1.00 -3.42 18.02
C ASN A 25 1.42 -2.27 18.96
N ALA A 26 2.29 -2.54 19.93
CA ALA A 26 2.86 -1.52 20.81
C ALA A 26 4.05 -0.77 20.16
N SER A 27 4.53 -1.23 19.02
CA SER A 27 5.55 -0.53 18.25
C SER A 27 4.91 0.56 17.41
N ASP A 28 5.18 1.82 17.72
CA ASP A 28 4.70 3.00 16.99
C ASP A 28 5.26 3.08 15.54
N ASN A 29 6.15 2.14 15.14
CA ASN A 29 6.86 2.17 13.87
C ASN A 29 6.89 0.81 13.15
N ILE A 30 5.77 0.08 13.15
CA ILE A 30 5.67 -1.21 12.44
C ILE A 30 6.05 -1.07 10.96
N ASP A 31 5.62 0.02 10.33
CA ASP A 31 5.90 0.30 8.92
C ASP A 31 7.39 0.43 8.61
N ALA A 32 8.16 0.87 9.60
CA ALA A 32 9.61 1.05 9.50
C ALA A 32 10.40 -0.21 9.89
N GLU A 33 9.73 -1.32 10.21
CA GLU A 33 10.38 -2.61 10.50
C GLU A 33 11.28 -3.00 9.34
N LEU A 34 12.53 -3.36 9.64
CA LEU A 34 13.50 -3.80 8.66
C LEU A 34 13.42 -5.33 8.50
N LEU A 35 13.24 -5.76 7.26
CA LEU A 35 13.03 -7.17 6.94
C LEU A 35 14.36 -7.86 6.65
N GLU A 36 14.56 -8.99 7.34
CA GLU A 36 15.69 -9.88 7.08
C GLU A 36 15.45 -10.72 5.83
N ASN A 37 16.51 -10.93 5.04
CA ASN A 37 16.50 -11.80 3.85
C ASN A 37 15.56 -11.35 2.71
N TYR A 38 15.10 -10.10 2.72
CA TYR A 38 14.36 -9.49 1.62
C TYR A 38 15.26 -8.57 0.82
N THR A 39 15.13 -8.62 -0.50
CA THR A 39 15.96 -7.89 -1.46
C THR A 39 15.11 -7.09 -2.44
N ILE A 40 15.73 -6.44 -3.41
CA ILE A 40 15.02 -5.77 -4.49
C ILE A 40 14.28 -6.75 -5.41
N ASP A 41 14.68 -8.03 -5.45
CA ASP A 41 14.05 -9.05 -6.26
C ASP A 41 12.68 -9.49 -5.70
N ASP A 42 12.40 -9.18 -4.43
CA ASP A 42 11.10 -9.36 -3.80
C ASP A 42 10.09 -8.28 -4.19
N LEU A 43 10.54 -7.25 -4.89
CA LEU A 43 9.70 -6.15 -5.36
C LEU A 43 9.25 -6.35 -6.80
N ASP A 44 8.01 -5.95 -7.09
CA ASP A 44 7.46 -5.99 -8.44
C ASP A 44 8.06 -4.88 -9.31
N LYS A 45 8.75 -5.28 -10.38
CA LYS A 45 9.48 -4.36 -11.27
C LYS A 45 8.57 -3.32 -11.92
N GLU A 46 7.36 -3.71 -12.28
CA GLU A 46 6.38 -2.79 -12.86
C GLU A 46 5.96 -1.74 -11.84
N SER A 47 5.71 -2.14 -10.59
CA SER A 47 5.39 -1.21 -9.50
C SER A 47 6.51 -0.21 -9.22
N ILE A 48 7.76 -0.64 -9.31
CA ILE A 48 8.91 0.27 -9.18
C ILE A 48 8.91 1.33 -10.29
N LEU A 49 8.68 0.93 -11.54
CA LEU A 49 8.60 1.86 -12.69
C LEU A 49 7.45 2.86 -12.51
N ILE A 50 6.26 2.37 -12.19
CA ILE A 50 5.10 3.21 -11.91
C ILE A 50 5.39 4.21 -10.80
N PHE A 51 6.05 3.78 -9.73
CA PHE A 51 6.39 4.66 -8.62
C PHE A 51 7.38 5.74 -9.02
N LYS A 52 8.41 5.37 -9.81
CA LYS A 52 9.37 6.35 -10.38
C LYS A 52 8.66 7.41 -11.23
N GLU A 53 7.75 6.99 -12.10
CA GLU A 53 6.97 7.91 -12.95
C GLU A 53 6.11 8.87 -12.10
N LEU A 54 5.40 8.35 -11.10
CA LEU A 54 4.56 9.17 -10.22
C LEU A 54 5.36 10.20 -9.42
N VAL A 55 6.54 9.83 -8.94
CA VAL A 55 7.43 10.75 -8.23
C VAL A 55 8.03 11.77 -9.18
N ASN A 56 8.46 11.34 -10.38
CA ASN A 56 9.05 12.22 -11.39
C ASN A 56 8.07 13.29 -11.88
N ILE A 57 6.79 12.97 -12.03
CA ILE A 57 5.74 13.96 -12.38
C ILE A 57 5.65 15.07 -11.33
N ARG A 58 5.87 14.74 -10.06
CA ARG A 58 5.80 15.72 -8.95
C ARG A 58 7.09 16.49 -8.71
N ARG A 59 8.23 15.93 -9.11
CA ARG A 59 9.57 16.45 -8.93
C ARG A 59 10.41 16.22 -10.18
N PRO A 60 10.09 16.88 -11.31
CA PRO A 60 10.73 16.62 -12.60
C PRO A 60 12.23 16.95 -12.60
N ASP A 61 12.64 17.92 -11.80
CA ASP A 61 14.02 18.40 -11.75
C ASP A 61 15.02 17.36 -11.17
N GLU A 62 14.52 16.33 -10.50
CA GLU A 62 15.36 15.33 -9.84
C GLU A 62 15.71 14.13 -10.74
N ASN A 63 15.16 14.07 -11.95
CA ASN A 63 15.44 13.04 -12.97
C ASN A 63 15.36 11.58 -12.46
N PHE A 64 14.33 11.26 -11.69
CA PHE A 64 14.17 9.95 -11.08
C PHE A 64 14.07 8.79 -12.08
N LEU A 65 13.64 9.04 -13.32
CA LEU A 65 13.48 8.01 -14.34
C LEU A 65 14.81 7.37 -14.74
N GLU A 66 15.88 8.16 -14.79
CA GLU A 66 17.22 7.69 -15.13
C GLU A 66 17.99 7.11 -13.93
N MET A 67 17.50 7.37 -12.71
CA MET A 67 18.14 6.88 -11.50
C MET A 67 18.11 5.35 -11.43
N ASP A 68 19.20 4.72 -10.99
CA ASP A 68 19.22 3.30 -10.66
C ASP A 68 18.09 2.94 -9.68
N PRO A 69 17.32 1.84 -9.93
CA PRO A 69 16.17 1.46 -9.12
C PRO A 69 16.47 1.37 -7.61
N PHE A 70 17.58 0.73 -7.24
CA PHE A 70 17.92 0.58 -5.82
C PHE A 70 18.26 1.92 -5.16
N THR A 71 18.95 2.80 -5.87
CA THR A 71 19.27 4.16 -5.41
C THR A 71 18.00 4.99 -5.25
N PHE A 72 17.06 4.89 -6.19
CA PHE A 72 15.75 5.53 -6.08
C PHE A 72 14.98 5.03 -4.84
N LEU A 73 14.89 3.71 -4.64
CA LEU A 73 14.17 3.11 -3.53
C LEU A 73 14.77 3.47 -2.17
N LYS A 74 16.11 3.60 -2.08
CA LYS A 74 16.77 4.15 -0.88
C LYS A 74 16.36 5.60 -0.62
N LYS A 75 16.35 6.43 -1.67
CA LYS A 75 15.95 7.83 -1.55
C LYS A 75 14.48 7.98 -1.12
N MET A 76 13.62 7.06 -1.53
CA MET A 76 12.21 7.01 -1.14
C MET A 76 11.95 6.34 0.21
N GLY A 77 12.98 5.81 0.87
CA GLY A 77 12.85 5.18 2.18
C GLY A 77 12.27 3.77 2.15
N VAL A 78 12.14 3.17 0.97
CA VAL A 78 11.73 1.76 0.79
C VAL A 78 12.80 0.84 1.34
N PHE A 79 14.06 1.18 1.11
CA PHE A 79 15.20 0.57 1.79
C PHE A 79 15.79 1.57 2.79
N ARG A 80 16.01 1.10 4.01
CA ARG A 80 16.65 1.89 5.08
C ARG A 80 17.92 1.21 5.59
N ILE A 81 18.83 2.03 6.08
CA ILE A 81 20.08 1.53 6.66
C ILE A 81 19.81 0.89 8.02
N ASP A 82 20.21 -0.37 8.16
CA ASP A 82 20.28 -1.01 9.47
C ASP A 82 21.58 -0.60 10.17
N ARG A 83 21.42 0.11 11.27
CA ARG A 83 22.57 0.59 12.06
C ARG A 83 23.14 -0.48 13.00
N THR A 84 22.40 -1.58 13.17
CA THR A 84 22.80 -2.71 14.02
C THR A 84 23.52 -3.82 13.25
N ASP A 85 23.29 -3.92 11.94
CA ASP A 85 23.94 -4.91 11.07
C ASP A 85 24.84 -4.25 10.00
N ALA A 86 26.05 -3.92 10.42
CA ALA A 86 27.13 -3.42 9.54
C ALA A 86 26.69 -2.31 8.55
N ARG A 87 25.67 -1.56 8.88
CA ARG A 87 25.04 -0.51 8.07
C ARG A 87 24.54 -1.00 6.70
N LYS A 88 24.08 -2.21 6.62
CA LYS A 88 23.43 -2.73 5.40
C LYS A 88 22.08 -2.04 5.19
N TYR A 89 21.69 -1.93 3.93
CA TYR A 89 20.35 -1.50 3.57
C TYR A 89 19.41 -2.71 3.58
N LYS A 90 18.30 -2.60 4.30
CA LYS A 90 17.25 -3.62 4.38
C LYS A 90 15.92 -3.05 3.90
N LEU A 91 15.09 -3.90 3.32
CA LEU A 91 13.74 -3.55 2.91
C LEU A 91 12.88 -3.24 4.14
N THR A 92 12.08 -2.19 4.08
CA THR A 92 11.09 -1.90 5.12
C THR A 92 9.80 -2.71 4.90
N LEU A 93 9.05 -3.00 5.95
CA LEU A 93 7.74 -3.66 5.84
C LEU A 93 6.78 -2.83 4.98
N ALA A 94 6.75 -1.51 5.17
CA ALA A 94 5.96 -0.61 4.31
C ALA A 94 6.38 -0.71 2.84
N GLY A 95 7.68 -0.76 2.55
CA GLY A 95 8.21 -0.94 1.20
C GLY A 95 7.75 -2.25 0.55
N LEU A 96 7.76 -3.35 1.32
CA LEU A 96 7.28 -4.64 0.87
C LEU A 96 5.78 -4.59 0.53
N ILE A 97 4.95 -4.08 1.42
CA ILE A 97 3.48 -4.00 1.20
C ILE A 97 3.17 -3.09 0.01
N PHE A 98 3.93 -2.02 -0.16
CA PHE A 98 3.69 -1.00 -1.18
C PHE A 98 4.10 -1.43 -2.59
N LEU A 99 5.23 -2.15 -2.73
CA LEU A 99 5.84 -2.49 -4.03
C LEU A 99 6.11 -3.98 -4.22
N GLY A 100 5.90 -4.83 -3.21
CA GLY A 100 6.26 -6.23 -3.23
C GLY A 100 5.53 -7.05 -4.27
N THR A 101 6.13 -8.20 -4.62
CA THR A 101 5.42 -9.27 -5.31
C THR A 101 4.41 -9.92 -4.35
N GLU A 102 3.38 -10.52 -4.90
CA GLU A 102 2.34 -11.20 -4.12
C GLU A 102 2.92 -12.33 -3.25
N GLU A 103 3.86 -13.10 -3.80
CA GLU A 103 4.57 -14.16 -3.09
C GLU A 103 5.37 -13.62 -1.90
N ALA A 104 6.15 -12.55 -2.10
CA ALA A 104 6.97 -11.94 -1.05
C ALA A 104 6.10 -11.34 0.08
N ILE A 105 4.99 -10.69 -0.29
CA ILE A 105 4.02 -10.15 0.69
C ILE A 105 3.38 -11.30 1.49
N ALA A 106 2.88 -12.34 0.82
CA ALA A 106 2.22 -13.48 1.46
C ALA A 106 3.17 -14.25 2.38
N SER A 107 4.45 -14.36 2.01
CA SER A 107 5.50 -14.98 2.81
C SER A 107 5.68 -14.29 4.18
N ARG A 108 5.59 -12.95 4.22
CA ARG A 108 5.74 -12.16 5.45
C ARG A 108 4.41 -11.95 6.18
N LEU A 109 3.33 -11.78 5.43
CA LEU A 109 2.00 -11.45 5.91
C LEU A 109 0.96 -12.40 5.29
N PRO A 110 0.83 -13.65 5.77
CA PRO A 110 -0.04 -14.67 5.17
C PRO A 110 -1.52 -14.28 5.11
N HIS A 111 -1.95 -13.33 5.93
CA HIS A 111 -3.32 -12.85 6.00
C HIS A 111 -3.51 -11.47 5.35
N PHE A 112 -2.48 -10.95 4.67
CA PHE A 112 -2.61 -9.71 3.93
C PHE A 112 -3.56 -9.91 2.76
N HIS A 113 -4.59 -9.09 2.69
CA HIS A 113 -5.60 -9.19 1.67
C HIS A 113 -6.12 -7.81 1.30
N LEU A 114 -6.16 -7.54 -0.01
CA LEU A 114 -6.76 -6.33 -0.58
C LEU A 114 -8.03 -6.75 -1.31
N ASP A 115 -9.14 -6.10 -1.02
CA ASP A 115 -10.43 -6.42 -1.65
C ASP A 115 -11.28 -5.15 -1.84
N PHE A 116 -11.71 -4.91 -3.05
CA PHE A 116 -12.64 -3.85 -3.42
C PHE A 116 -13.86 -4.46 -4.07
N LEU A 117 -15.04 -4.12 -3.58
CA LEU A 117 -16.32 -4.58 -4.08
C LEU A 117 -17.18 -3.39 -4.50
N ASN A 118 -17.50 -3.27 -5.78
CA ASN A 118 -18.47 -2.31 -6.25
C ASN A 118 -19.87 -2.92 -6.22
N LYS A 119 -20.72 -2.45 -5.31
CA LYS A 119 -22.10 -2.90 -5.10
C LYS A 119 -23.15 -1.89 -5.57
N LYS A 120 -22.80 -0.99 -6.48
CA LYS A 120 -23.72 0.07 -6.96
C LYS A 120 -25.04 -0.54 -7.45
N GLY A 121 -26.13 -0.16 -6.80
CA GLY A 121 -27.50 -0.55 -7.18
C GLY A 121 -27.99 -1.91 -6.68
N ASN A 122 -27.12 -2.76 -6.10
CA ASN A 122 -27.56 -4.03 -5.50
C ASN A 122 -26.72 -4.37 -4.26
N PRO A 123 -27.30 -4.35 -3.05
CA PRO A 123 -26.57 -4.64 -1.80
C PRO A 123 -26.08 -6.10 -1.71
N ASP A 124 -26.72 -7.04 -2.41
CA ASP A 124 -26.46 -8.47 -2.31
C ASP A 124 -25.46 -8.97 -3.36
N ARG A 125 -25.24 -8.20 -4.43
CA ARG A 125 -24.33 -8.55 -5.52
C ARG A 125 -23.36 -7.42 -5.82
N TRP A 126 -22.11 -7.78 -6.00
CA TRP A 126 -21.12 -6.88 -6.60
C TRP A 126 -21.18 -6.94 -8.12
N ILE A 127 -20.97 -5.81 -8.79
CA ILE A 127 -20.89 -5.68 -10.24
C ILE A 127 -19.44 -5.64 -10.73
N ASP A 128 -18.51 -5.33 -9.82
CA ASP A 128 -17.07 -5.29 -10.11
C ASP A 128 -16.28 -5.59 -8.82
N ARG A 129 -15.14 -6.26 -8.97
CA ARG A 129 -14.27 -6.64 -7.86
C ARG A 129 -12.80 -6.49 -8.24
N VAL A 130 -11.97 -6.07 -7.28
CA VAL A 130 -10.51 -6.15 -7.35
C VAL A 130 -10.03 -6.84 -6.08
N SER A 131 -9.35 -7.95 -6.21
CA SER A 131 -8.96 -8.77 -5.06
C SER A 131 -7.55 -9.33 -5.21
N SER A 132 -6.84 -9.47 -4.10
CA SER A 132 -5.61 -10.27 -4.05
C SER A 132 -5.90 -11.71 -4.50
N ASN A 133 -4.92 -12.36 -5.09
CA ASN A 133 -5.02 -13.71 -5.68
C ASN A 133 -5.97 -13.82 -6.88
N ASP A 134 -6.40 -12.70 -7.47
CA ASP A 134 -7.13 -12.71 -8.74
C ASP A 134 -6.13 -12.69 -9.91
N LEU A 135 -6.22 -13.68 -10.79
CA LEU A 135 -5.35 -13.80 -11.96
C LEU A 135 -5.39 -12.59 -12.91
N ASN A 136 -6.46 -11.80 -12.85
CA ASN A 136 -6.56 -10.54 -13.61
C ASN A 136 -5.69 -9.42 -13.04
N TYR A 137 -5.23 -9.55 -11.81
CA TYR A 137 -4.46 -8.54 -11.08
C TYR A 137 -3.18 -9.14 -10.47
N PRO A 138 -2.24 -9.64 -11.29
CA PRO A 138 -1.02 -10.27 -10.79
C PRO A 138 -0.16 -9.26 -10.00
N ASN A 139 0.45 -9.75 -8.91
CA ASN A 139 1.27 -8.93 -8.02
C ASN A 139 0.54 -7.69 -7.50
N LEU A 140 -0.69 -7.89 -6.99
CA LEU A 140 -1.52 -6.82 -6.46
C LEU A 140 -0.96 -6.34 -5.11
N ASN A 141 -0.08 -5.36 -5.14
CA ASN A 141 0.39 -4.62 -3.98
C ASN A 141 -0.41 -3.33 -3.76
N VAL A 142 -0.14 -2.60 -2.70
CA VAL A 142 -0.90 -1.40 -2.34
C VAL A 142 -0.86 -0.32 -3.43
N LEU A 143 0.27 -0.14 -4.14
CA LEU A 143 0.37 0.84 -5.22
C LEU A 143 -0.53 0.49 -6.41
N LYS A 144 -0.47 -0.76 -6.88
CA LYS A 144 -1.33 -1.24 -7.98
C LYS A 144 -2.81 -1.21 -7.59
N TYR A 145 -3.12 -1.72 -6.40
CA TYR A 145 -4.48 -1.72 -5.87
C TYR A 145 -5.06 -0.30 -5.83
N TYR A 146 -4.35 0.64 -5.22
CA TYR A 146 -4.77 2.03 -5.15
C TYR A 146 -5.08 2.61 -6.55
N ARG A 147 -4.20 2.38 -7.53
CA ARG A 147 -4.39 2.91 -8.88
C ARG A 147 -5.62 2.32 -9.56
N ILE A 148 -5.74 1.00 -9.53
CA ILE A 148 -6.86 0.28 -10.17
C ILE A 148 -8.19 0.70 -9.53
N VAL A 149 -8.27 0.69 -8.21
CA VAL A 149 -9.50 1.04 -7.48
C VAL A 149 -9.87 2.50 -7.67
N ARG A 150 -8.89 3.41 -7.61
CA ARG A 150 -9.09 4.83 -7.90
C ARG A 150 -9.70 5.03 -9.29
N ASP A 151 -9.13 4.40 -10.30
CA ASP A 151 -9.58 4.57 -11.68
C ASP A 151 -10.99 3.99 -11.88
N LYS A 152 -11.29 2.84 -11.25
CA LYS A 152 -12.65 2.26 -11.22
C LYS A 152 -13.66 3.17 -10.51
N ILE A 153 -13.31 3.74 -9.36
CA ILE A 153 -14.18 4.67 -8.64
C ILE A 153 -14.43 5.92 -9.49
N PHE A 154 -13.37 6.49 -10.09
CA PHE A 154 -13.51 7.70 -10.91
C PHE A 154 -14.32 7.46 -12.18
N ALA A 155 -14.24 6.27 -12.78
CA ALA A 155 -15.08 5.90 -13.91
C ALA A 155 -16.57 5.80 -13.57
N THR A 156 -16.94 5.69 -12.29
CA THR A 156 -18.36 5.65 -11.86
C THR A 156 -18.95 7.04 -11.58
N ILE A 157 -18.11 8.08 -11.61
CA ILE A 157 -18.54 9.46 -11.37
C ILE A 157 -18.93 10.06 -12.72
N ASP A 158 -20.18 10.48 -12.84
CA ASP A 158 -20.59 11.37 -13.92
C ASP A 158 -19.86 12.71 -13.68
N ASP A 159 -18.88 13.01 -14.51
CA ASP A 159 -18.11 14.26 -14.46
C ASP A 159 -18.85 15.29 -15.34
N PRO A 160 -19.76 16.12 -14.78
CA PRO A 160 -20.44 17.15 -15.57
C PRO A 160 -19.38 18.07 -16.12
N PHE A 161 -19.50 18.39 -17.41
CA PHE A 161 -18.62 19.35 -18.07
C PHE A 161 -18.84 20.73 -17.44
N GLU A 162 -18.03 21.10 -16.47
CA GLU A 162 -18.02 22.41 -15.86
C GLU A 162 -16.84 23.24 -16.36
N LEU A 163 -17.14 24.42 -16.88
CA LEU A 163 -16.14 25.44 -17.20
C LEU A 163 -15.98 26.38 -16.00
N ASP A 164 -14.76 26.78 -15.72
CA ASP A 164 -14.48 27.88 -14.84
C ASP A 164 -14.86 29.22 -15.49
N LYS A 165 -14.85 30.31 -14.71
CA LYS A 165 -15.17 31.67 -15.18
C LYS A 165 -14.35 32.12 -16.39
N ASP A 166 -13.16 31.52 -16.58
CA ASP A 166 -12.26 31.77 -17.72
C ASP A 166 -12.43 30.71 -18.84
N ALA A 167 -13.55 29.99 -18.89
CA ALA A 167 -13.83 28.92 -19.86
C ALA A 167 -12.80 27.77 -19.84
N ILE A 168 -12.07 27.59 -18.74
CA ILE A 168 -11.13 26.48 -18.53
C ILE A 168 -11.84 25.34 -17.80
N ARG A 169 -11.68 24.11 -18.29
CA ARG A 169 -12.24 22.92 -17.66
C ARG A 169 -11.68 22.77 -16.24
N LYS A 170 -12.54 22.70 -15.23
CA LYS A 170 -12.13 22.36 -13.86
C LYS A 170 -11.44 21.00 -13.85
N SER A 171 -10.23 20.95 -13.35
CA SER A 171 -9.37 19.75 -13.41
C SER A 171 -9.79 18.60 -12.49
N LYS A 172 -10.64 18.87 -11.49
CA LYS A 172 -11.16 17.88 -10.54
C LYS A 172 -12.46 18.35 -9.92
N THR A 173 -13.45 17.48 -9.84
CA THR A 173 -14.67 17.74 -9.04
C THR A 173 -14.36 17.57 -7.55
N GLU A 174 -15.11 18.28 -6.69
CA GLU A 174 -14.99 18.11 -5.23
C GLU A 174 -15.19 16.65 -4.81
N LEU A 175 -16.10 15.95 -5.47
CA LEU A 175 -16.35 14.52 -5.25
C LEU A 175 -15.12 13.65 -5.51
N GLN A 176 -14.36 13.92 -6.57
CA GLN A 176 -13.12 13.19 -6.86
C GLN A 176 -12.05 13.42 -5.78
N VAL A 177 -11.99 14.63 -5.23
CA VAL A 177 -11.08 14.93 -4.10
C VAL A 177 -11.48 14.15 -2.86
N VAL A 178 -12.76 14.18 -2.49
CA VAL A 178 -13.28 13.47 -1.31
C VAL A 178 -13.07 11.95 -1.44
N LEU A 179 -13.38 11.38 -2.60
CA LEU A 179 -13.21 9.93 -2.82
C LEU A 179 -11.74 9.52 -2.81
N ARG A 180 -10.84 10.36 -3.32
CA ARG A 180 -9.41 10.11 -3.22
C ARG A 180 -8.96 10.08 -1.75
N GLU A 181 -9.36 11.06 -0.96
CA GLU A 181 -9.03 11.11 0.48
C GLU A 181 -9.60 9.89 1.22
N ALA A 182 -10.84 9.51 0.93
CA ALA A 182 -11.46 8.33 1.53
C ALA A 182 -10.75 7.01 1.16
N LEU A 183 -10.16 6.93 -0.03
CA LEU A 183 -9.43 5.75 -0.46
C LEU A 183 -8.03 5.64 0.19
N VAL A 184 -7.42 6.80 0.55
CA VAL A 184 -6.08 6.85 1.15
C VAL A 184 -6.12 6.69 2.68
N ASN A 185 -7.21 7.11 3.33
CA ASN A 185 -7.40 6.99 4.78
C ASN A 185 -7.93 5.62 5.19
#